data_4c85227e4f22eb7255eb2b1d5a9a8a91
#
_entry.id   4c85227e4f22eb7255eb2b1d5a9a8a91
#
_cell.length_a   1.000
_cell.length_b   1.000
_cell.length_c   1.000
_cell.angle_alpha   90.00
_cell.angle_beta   90.00
_cell.angle_gamma   90.00
#
_symmetry.space_group_name_H-M   'P 1'
#
loop_
_entity.id
_entity.type
_entity.pdbx_description
1 polymer ?
#
loop_
_entity_poly.entity_id
_entity_poly.type
_entity_poly.pdbx_seq_one_letter_code
_entity_poly.pdbx_strand_id
1 'polypeptide(L)'
;MKFDEFKVDQLFKSKILINEGEFNQYLAFSKVKNILHTNPKIAEKEGIKGTLLPGRAILARAEGEMTQLGVFSNNVMLLYGMDGDTKWNNRNTRFLGEVYVGDELEVEYCVSDKREGNPTDTYGILSIDVQIKRLQDDKLVIVSHSNLYRIRK
;
A
#
# COMPACT_ATOMS: atom_id res chain seq x y z
N MET A 1 12.87 -3.96 14.01
CA MET A 1 12.37 -4.99 14.95
C MET A 1 12.48 -6.36 14.29
N LYS A 2 12.79 -7.38 15.06
CA LYS A 2 12.72 -8.77 14.61
C LYS A 2 11.28 -9.29 14.71
N PHE A 3 11.00 -10.41 14.05
CA PHE A 3 9.66 -11.00 14.04
C PHE A 3 9.01 -11.13 15.42
N ASP A 4 9.78 -11.61 16.42
CA ASP A 4 9.25 -11.86 17.76
C ASP A 4 8.83 -10.59 18.52
N GLU A 5 9.39 -9.46 18.14
CA GLU A 5 9.10 -8.17 18.78
C GLU A 5 7.78 -7.52 18.28
N PHE A 6 7.28 -7.94 17.12
CA PHE A 6 6.00 -7.46 16.62
C PHE A 6 4.83 -8.06 17.40
N LYS A 7 3.80 -7.25 17.58
CA LYS A 7 2.54 -7.67 18.25
C LYS A 7 1.37 -7.51 17.27
N VAL A 8 0.41 -8.43 17.39
CA VAL A 8 -0.88 -8.28 16.69
C VAL A 8 -1.55 -6.99 17.17
N ASP A 9 -2.28 -6.32 16.28
CA ASP A 9 -2.89 -5.01 16.46
C ASP A 9 -1.92 -3.83 16.62
N GLN A 10 -0.64 -4.06 16.41
CA GLN A 10 0.36 -2.97 16.41
C GLN A 10 0.17 -2.11 15.15
N LEU A 11 0.11 -0.79 15.37
CA LEU A 11 -0.13 0.20 14.33
C LEU A 11 1.10 1.04 14.05
N PHE A 12 1.35 1.30 12.78
CA PHE A 12 2.36 2.25 12.31
C PHE A 12 1.73 3.18 11.29
N LYS A 13 2.26 4.39 11.18
CA LYS A 13 1.75 5.39 10.23
C LYS A 13 2.86 6.08 9.47
N SER A 14 2.55 6.46 8.24
CA SER A 14 3.36 7.37 7.45
C SER A 14 2.48 8.34 6.68
N LYS A 15 3.09 9.44 6.22
CA LYS A 15 2.45 10.38 5.30
C LYS A 15 3.17 10.30 3.96
N ILE A 16 2.40 10.27 2.88
CA ILE A 16 2.94 10.24 1.53
C ILE A 16 2.26 11.29 0.66
N LEU A 17 3.00 11.74 -0.34
CA LEU A 17 2.52 12.58 -1.42
C LEU A 17 3.25 12.14 -2.68
N ILE A 18 2.52 11.89 -3.75
CA ILE A 18 3.10 11.57 -5.05
C ILE A 18 3.04 12.84 -5.90
N ASN A 19 4.19 13.42 -6.19
CA ASN A 19 4.30 14.58 -7.05
C ASN A 19 4.32 14.18 -8.54
N GLU A 20 4.24 15.17 -9.41
CA GLU A 20 4.20 14.95 -10.86
C GLU A 20 5.46 14.25 -11.39
N GLY A 21 6.64 14.62 -10.88
CA GLY A 21 7.91 13.99 -11.27
C GLY A 21 7.96 12.52 -10.91
N GLU A 22 7.55 12.17 -9.70
CA GLU A 22 7.46 10.78 -9.24
C GLU A 22 6.43 9.98 -10.05
N PHE A 23 5.29 10.58 -10.36
CA PHE A 23 4.28 9.95 -11.20
C PHE A 23 4.79 9.69 -12.63
N ASN A 24 5.53 10.63 -13.22
CA ASN A 24 6.16 10.43 -14.52
C ASN A 24 7.18 9.28 -14.50
N GLN A 25 7.94 9.13 -13.43
CA GLN A 25 8.85 7.99 -13.24
C GLN A 25 8.06 6.66 -13.16
N TYR A 26 6.95 6.65 -12.44
CA TYR A 26 6.08 5.47 -12.39
C TYR A 26 5.52 5.11 -13.78
N LEU A 27 5.05 6.08 -14.54
CA LEU A 27 4.56 5.85 -15.91
C LEU A 27 5.66 5.29 -16.82
N ALA A 28 6.87 5.81 -16.71
CA ALA A 28 8.01 5.35 -17.51
C ALA A 28 8.38 3.90 -17.17
N PHE A 29 8.38 3.54 -15.89
CA PHE A 29 8.68 2.18 -15.42
C PHE A 29 7.54 1.20 -15.72
N SER A 30 6.30 1.55 -15.38
CA SER A 30 5.14 0.66 -15.47
C SER A 30 4.61 0.47 -16.90
N LYS A 31 4.95 1.40 -17.80
CA LYS A 31 4.42 1.44 -19.17
C LYS A 31 2.90 1.62 -19.25
N VAL A 32 2.27 2.14 -18.20
CA VAL A 32 0.83 2.42 -18.19
C VAL A 32 0.48 3.44 -19.27
N LYS A 33 -0.50 3.11 -20.10
CA LYS A 33 -1.03 3.96 -21.18
C LYS A 33 -2.52 4.22 -21.04
N ASN A 34 -3.10 3.96 -19.88
CA ASN A 34 -4.52 4.24 -19.65
C ASN A 34 -4.76 5.75 -19.75
N ILE A 35 -5.63 6.13 -20.66
CA ILE A 35 -5.93 7.54 -20.98
C ILE A 35 -6.47 8.33 -19.77
N LEU A 36 -7.15 7.67 -18.83
CA LEU A 36 -7.59 8.31 -17.57
C LEU A 36 -6.43 8.83 -16.72
N HIS A 37 -5.25 8.23 -16.85
CA HIS A 37 -4.05 8.61 -16.11
C HIS A 37 -3.07 9.45 -16.94
N THR A 38 -3.20 9.44 -18.27
CA THR A 38 -2.22 10.05 -19.18
C THR A 38 -2.74 11.21 -20.01
N ASN A 39 -4.06 11.38 -20.10
CA ASN A 39 -4.68 12.46 -20.85
C ASN A 39 -5.70 13.24 -20.01
N PRO A 40 -5.29 14.38 -19.40
CA PRO A 40 -6.14 15.18 -18.53
C PRO A 40 -7.42 15.70 -19.23
N LYS A 41 -7.35 16.01 -20.51
CA LYS A 41 -8.52 16.53 -21.26
C LYS A 41 -9.61 15.47 -21.45
N ILE A 42 -9.20 14.21 -21.68
CA ILE A 42 -10.14 13.10 -21.80
C ILE A 42 -10.67 12.74 -20.41
N ALA A 43 -9.82 12.69 -19.41
CA ALA A 43 -10.21 12.44 -18.02
C ALA A 43 -11.26 13.46 -17.53
N GLU A 44 -11.08 14.74 -17.85
CA GLU A 44 -12.03 15.79 -17.50
C GLU A 44 -13.43 15.56 -18.10
N LYS A 45 -13.52 15.07 -19.33
CA LYS A 45 -14.80 14.71 -19.97
C LYS A 45 -15.51 13.57 -19.23
N GLU A 46 -14.76 12.70 -18.57
CA GLU A 46 -15.28 11.62 -17.73
C GLU A 46 -15.53 12.06 -16.26
N GLY A 47 -15.49 13.36 -16.00
CA GLY A 47 -15.73 13.93 -14.67
C GLY A 47 -14.55 13.86 -13.70
N ILE A 48 -13.35 13.54 -14.20
CA ILE A 48 -12.12 13.44 -13.39
C ILE A 48 -11.40 14.79 -13.43
N LYS A 49 -11.11 15.33 -12.26
CA LYS A 49 -10.45 16.63 -12.11
C LYS A 49 -8.98 16.45 -11.76
N GLY A 50 -8.10 16.83 -12.68
CA GLY A 50 -6.66 16.76 -12.48
C GLY A 50 -6.05 15.43 -12.96
N THR A 51 -4.84 15.12 -12.49
CA THR A 51 -4.11 13.90 -12.85
C THR A 51 -4.43 12.79 -11.86
N LEU A 52 -5.25 11.84 -12.29
CA LEU A 52 -5.66 10.69 -11.49
C LEU A 52 -4.49 9.71 -11.35
N LEU A 53 -4.19 9.33 -10.12
CA LEU A 53 -3.19 8.30 -9.81
C LEU A 53 -3.79 6.88 -9.93
N PRO A 54 -3.07 5.93 -10.57
CA PRO A 54 -3.45 4.52 -10.48
C PRO A 54 -3.34 4.04 -9.03
N GLY A 55 -4.33 3.28 -8.56
CA GLY A 55 -4.31 2.75 -7.20
C GLY A 55 -3.08 1.90 -6.89
N ARG A 56 -2.58 1.16 -7.87
CA ARG A 56 -1.35 0.36 -7.73
C ARG A 56 -0.10 1.21 -7.54
N ALA A 57 -0.04 2.41 -8.13
CA ALA A 57 1.06 3.35 -7.89
C ALA A 57 1.09 3.80 -6.42
N ILE A 58 -0.09 4.08 -5.86
CA ILE A 58 -0.23 4.49 -4.47
C ILE A 58 0.17 3.35 -3.52
N LEU A 59 -0.25 2.13 -3.79
CA LEU A 59 0.13 0.95 -3.00
C LEU A 59 1.63 0.67 -3.06
N ALA A 60 2.24 0.79 -4.23
CA ALA A 60 3.68 0.63 -4.38
C ALA A 60 4.45 1.68 -3.55
N ARG A 61 3.99 2.93 -3.55
CA ARG A 61 4.56 3.98 -2.72
C ARG A 61 4.37 3.69 -1.23
N ALA A 62 3.17 3.27 -0.82
CA ALA A 62 2.89 2.91 0.57
C ALA A 62 3.76 1.76 1.07
N GLU A 63 3.98 0.74 0.25
CA GLU A 63 4.89 -0.37 0.57
C GLU A 63 6.34 0.12 0.71
N GLY A 64 6.80 0.97 -0.20
CA GLY A 64 8.12 1.59 -0.12
C GLY A 64 8.32 2.38 1.18
N GLU A 65 7.34 3.19 1.56
CA GLU A 65 7.38 3.95 2.83
C GLU A 65 7.39 3.03 4.05
N MET A 66 6.64 1.94 4.03
CA MET A 66 6.65 0.94 5.11
C MET A 66 8.06 0.42 5.36
N THR A 67 8.80 0.10 4.32
CA THR A 67 10.17 -0.41 4.45
C THR A 67 11.14 0.60 5.06
N GLN A 68 10.82 1.88 5.02
CA GLN A 68 11.63 2.96 5.59
C GLN A 68 11.28 3.27 7.05
N LEU A 69 10.15 2.78 7.56
CA LEU A 69 9.83 2.94 8.98
C LEU A 69 10.89 2.25 9.85
N GLY A 70 11.29 2.90 10.95
CA GLY A 70 12.36 2.41 11.81
C GLY A 70 12.17 0.97 12.29
N VAL A 71 10.91 0.55 12.47
CA VAL A 71 10.56 -0.82 12.89
C VAL A 71 10.83 -1.88 11.82
N PHE A 72 10.80 -1.49 10.56
CA PHE A 72 11.05 -2.37 9.41
C PHE A 72 12.42 -2.15 8.78
N SER A 73 13.07 -1.01 9.03
CA SER A 73 14.37 -0.70 8.44
C SER A 73 15.43 -1.73 8.86
N ASN A 74 16.32 -2.07 7.95
CA ASN A 74 17.35 -3.11 8.11
C ASN A 74 16.78 -4.54 8.29
N ASN A 75 15.50 -4.76 8.10
CA ASN A 75 14.93 -6.10 8.03
C ASN A 75 14.94 -6.63 6.60
N VAL A 76 15.15 -7.93 6.48
CA VAL A 76 14.86 -8.64 5.25
C VAL A 76 13.35 -8.90 5.23
N MET A 77 12.64 -8.12 4.43
CA MET A 77 11.21 -8.27 4.21
C MET A 77 11.00 -8.84 2.82
N LEU A 78 10.33 -9.95 2.75
CA LEU A 78 9.95 -10.56 1.48
C LEU A 78 8.43 -10.69 1.44
N LEU A 79 7.80 -10.03 0.47
CA LEU A 79 6.38 -10.23 0.20
C LEU A 79 6.18 -11.70 -0.19
N TYR A 80 5.48 -12.41 0.67
CA TYR A 80 5.26 -13.86 0.53
C TYR A 80 3.99 -14.15 -0.27
N GLY A 81 2.99 -13.30 -0.13
CA GLY A 81 1.72 -13.46 -0.80
C GLY A 81 0.66 -12.53 -0.22
N MET A 82 -0.54 -12.72 -0.66
CA MET A 82 -1.71 -12.01 -0.17
C MET A 82 -2.82 -13.03 0.03
N ASP A 83 -3.32 -13.13 1.25
CA ASP A 83 -4.50 -13.96 1.50
C ASP A 83 -5.73 -13.20 1.00
N GLY A 84 -6.61 -13.92 0.36
CA GLY A 84 -7.89 -13.41 -0.10
C GLY A 84 -8.92 -14.52 -0.08
N ASP A 85 -10.17 -14.16 0.00
CA ASP A 85 -11.28 -15.06 -0.22
C ASP A 85 -11.49 -15.25 -1.73
N THR A 86 -11.73 -16.47 -2.18
CA THR A 86 -12.11 -16.78 -3.56
C THR A 86 -13.47 -16.20 -3.97
N LYS A 87 -14.26 -15.76 -2.97
CA LYS A 87 -15.53 -15.08 -3.18
C LYS A 87 -15.32 -13.56 -3.29
N TRP A 88 -16.05 -12.92 -4.19
CA TRP A 88 -15.95 -11.47 -4.43
C TRP A 88 -16.23 -10.57 -3.22
N ASN A 89 -16.84 -11.09 -2.17
CA ASN A 89 -17.24 -10.30 -1.01
C ASN A 89 -16.07 -9.96 -0.08
N ASN A 90 -14.95 -10.65 -0.15
CA ASN A 90 -13.81 -10.45 0.74
C ASN A 90 -12.52 -10.30 -0.07
N ARG A 91 -12.40 -9.21 -0.80
CA ARG A 91 -11.24 -8.89 -1.62
C ARG A 91 -10.07 -8.45 -0.76
N ASN A 92 -8.85 -8.88 -1.13
CA ASN A 92 -7.63 -8.39 -0.49
C ASN A 92 -7.51 -6.87 -0.60
N THR A 93 -7.72 -6.30 -1.79
CA THR A 93 -7.54 -4.88 -2.04
C THR A 93 -8.78 -4.26 -2.66
N ARG A 94 -9.15 -3.07 -2.15
CA ARG A 94 -10.25 -2.25 -2.67
C ARG A 94 -9.79 -0.82 -2.89
N PHE A 95 -10.15 -0.27 -4.04
CA PHE A 95 -9.98 1.14 -4.38
C PHE A 95 -11.31 1.84 -4.19
N LEU A 96 -11.41 2.68 -3.14
CA LEU A 96 -12.67 3.25 -2.67
C LEU A 96 -12.88 4.70 -3.08
N GLY A 97 -11.86 5.36 -3.56
CA GLY A 97 -11.92 6.76 -3.96
C GLY A 97 -10.76 7.19 -4.84
N GLU A 98 -10.95 8.33 -5.47
CA GLU A 98 -9.98 8.94 -6.35
C GLU A 98 -8.86 9.60 -5.57
N VAL A 99 -7.64 9.50 -6.08
CA VAL A 99 -6.46 10.21 -5.58
C VAL A 99 -5.76 10.87 -6.75
N TYR A 100 -5.40 12.12 -6.57
CA TYR A 100 -4.74 12.94 -7.59
C TYR A 100 -3.28 13.21 -7.23
N VAL A 101 -2.47 13.51 -8.25
CA VAL A 101 -1.12 14.03 -8.03
C VAL A 101 -1.18 15.23 -7.08
N GLY A 102 -0.33 15.21 -6.05
CA GLY A 102 -0.26 16.27 -5.04
C GLY A 102 -1.20 16.11 -3.85
N ASP A 103 -2.08 15.12 -3.85
CA ASP A 103 -2.89 14.84 -2.66
C ASP A 103 -2.02 14.30 -1.52
N GLU A 104 -2.23 14.87 -0.32
CA GLU A 104 -1.60 14.36 0.90
C GLU A 104 -2.38 13.16 1.43
N LEU A 105 -1.66 12.07 1.68
CA LEU A 105 -2.21 10.81 2.15
C LEU A 105 -1.59 10.40 3.48
N GLU A 106 -2.40 9.85 4.37
CA GLU A 106 -1.93 9.11 5.54
C GLU A 106 -2.09 7.61 5.27
N VAL A 107 -1.01 6.87 5.50
CA VAL A 107 -1.02 5.41 5.43
C VAL A 107 -0.91 4.85 6.83
N GLU A 108 -1.81 3.96 7.18
CA GLU A 108 -1.79 3.17 8.41
C GLU A 108 -1.48 1.72 8.07
N TYR A 109 -0.54 1.14 8.78
CA TYR A 109 -0.13 -0.26 8.68
C TYR A 109 -0.47 -0.95 10.00
N CYS A 110 -1.25 -2.03 9.94
CA CYS A 110 -1.64 -2.82 11.09
C CYS A 110 -1.09 -4.24 10.97
N VAL A 111 -0.40 -4.71 12.00
CA VAL A 111 -0.06 -6.13 12.10
C VAL A 111 -1.32 -6.90 12.44
N SER A 112 -1.98 -7.49 11.45
CA SER A 112 -3.27 -8.17 11.63
C SER A 112 -3.14 -9.63 12.05
N ASP A 113 -1.99 -10.27 11.81
CA ASP A 113 -1.73 -11.65 12.22
C ASP A 113 -0.22 -11.92 12.28
N LYS A 114 0.16 -12.95 13.06
CA LYS A 114 1.53 -13.48 13.17
C LYS A 114 1.50 -14.99 13.06
N ARG A 115 2.33 -15.54 12.17
CA ARG A 115 2.46 -16.99 11.96
C ARG A 115 3.91 -17.38 12.16
N GLU A 116 4.19 -18.08 13.24
CA GLU A 116 5.58 -18.42 13.61
C GLU A 116 6.21 -19.50 12.73
N GLY A 117 5.40 -20.40 12.16
CA GLY A 117 5.90 -21.58 11.47
C GLY A 117 6.52 -22.59 12.42
N ASN A 118 7.48 -23.37 11.94
CA ASN A 118 8.23 -24.31 12.79
C ASN A 118 9.26 -23.56 13.63
N PRO A 119 9.59 -24.04 14.85
CA PRO A 119 10.60 -23.41 15.71
C PRO A 119 11.98 -23.29 15.05
N THR A 120 12.29 -24.16 14.09
CA THR A 120 13.58 -24.17 13.35
C THR A 120 13.59 -23.20 12.17
N ASP A 121 12.43 -22.61 11.79
CA ASP A 121 12.36 -21.65 10.70
C ASP A 121 13.09 -20.35 11.06
N THR A 122 13.87 -19.87 10.13
CA THR A 122 14.61 -18.60 10.28
C THR A 122 13.69 -17.38 10.19
N TYR A 123 12.51 -17.54 9.59
CA TYR A 123 11.55 -16.48 9.32
C TYR A 123 10.19 -16.82 9.90
N GLY A 124 9.50 -15.79 10.39
CA GLY A 124 8.07 -15.82 10.62
C GLY A 124 7.34 -15.04 9.53
N ILE A 125 6.02 -15.14 9.53
CA ILE A 125 5.15 -14.41 8.58
C ILE A 125 4.31 -13.42 9.38
N LEU A 126 4.41 -12.14 9.02
CA LEU A 126 3.47 -11.10 9.45
C LEU A 126 2.41 -10.90 8.38
N SER A 127 1.16 -10.82 8.80
CA SER A 127 0.08 -10.28 7.99
C SER A 127 -0.06 -8.80 8.29
N ILE A 128 0.00 -7.96 7.26
CA ILE A 128 -0.10 -6.51 7.39
C ILE A 128 -1.29 -6.01 6.59
N ASP A 129 -2.19 -5.33 7.27
CA ASP A 129 -3.29 -4.60 6.67
C ASP A 129 -2.87 -3.16 6.45
N VAL A 130 -3.26 -2.59 5.32
CA VAL A 130 -2.95 -1.22 4.93
C VAL A 130 -4.23 -0.45 4.69
N GLN A 131 -4.34 0.72 5.31
CA GLN A 131 -5.41 1.68 5.06
C GLN A 131 -4.81 3.01 4.64
N ILE A 132 -5.35 3.61 3.59
CA ILE A 132 -4.89 4.89 3.06
C ILE A 132 -6.04 5.88 3.05
N LYS A 133 -5.82 7.02 3.71
CA LYS A 133 -6.77 8.14 3.77
C LYS A 133 -6.23 9.35 3.03
N ARG A 134 -7.11 10.05 2.34
CA ARG A 134 -6.82 11.38 1.80
C ARG A 134 -7.06 12.40 2.91
N LEU A 135 -6.01 13.16 3.27
CA LEU A 135 -6.04 14.03 4.45
C LEU A 135 -6.98 15.22 4.31
N GLN A 136 -7.16 15.77 3.11
CA GLN A 136 -7.98 16.96 2.91
C GLN A 136 -9.46 16.78 3.31
N ASP A 137 -9.99 15.58 3.20
CA ASP A 137 -11.40 15.25 3.53
C ASP A 137 -11.54 14.02 4.44
N ASP A 138 -10.44 13.50 4.95
CA ASP A 138 -10.36 12.32 5.82
C ASP A 138 -11.05 11.07 5.22
N LYS A 139 -11.09 11.01 3.89
CA LYS A 139 -11.74 9.92 3.17
C LYS A 139 -10.82 8.72 3.04
N LEU A 140 -11.30 7.55 3.42
CA LEU A 140 -10.63 6.28 3.14
C LEU A 140 -10.68 6.00 1.64
N VAL A 141 -9.52 5.91 1.01
CA VAL A 141 -9.40 5.77 -0.46
C VAL A 141 -8.91 4.41 -0.91
N ILE A 142 -8.10 3.73 -0.09
CA ILE A 142 -7.60 2.40 -0.39
C ILE A 142 -7.56 1.58 0.90
N VAL A 143 -7.96 0.32 0.81
CA VAL A 143 -7.72 -0.70 1.83
C VAL A 143 -7.08 -1.91 1.17
N SER A 144 -6.09 -2.51 1.85
CA SER A 144 -5.44 -3.74 1.41
C SER A 144 -5.20 -4.61 2.63
N HIS A 145 -5.81 -5.79 2.65
CA HIS A 145 -5.78 -6.69 3.79
C HIS A 145 -4.88 -7.90 3.54
N SER A 146 -4.37 -8.45 4.63
CA SER A 146 -3.70 -9.75 4.64
C SER A 146 -2.51 -9.84 3.67
N ASN A 147 -1.70 -8.78 3.63
CA ASN A 147 -0.43 -8.79 2.91
C ASN A 147 0.61 -9.53 3.76
N LEU A 148 1.11 -10.63 3.26
CA LEU A 148 1.98 -11.54 4.01
C LEU A 148 3.45 -11.25 3.73
N TYR A 149 4.20 -10.95 4.78
CA TYR A 149 5.63 -10.67 4.69
C TYR A 149 6.42 -11.66 5.53
N ARG A 150 7.44 -12.26 4.93
CA ARG A 150 8.46 -13.01 5.67
C ARG A 150 9.40 -12.03 6.34
N ILE A 151 9.53 -12.17 7.66
CA ILE A 151 10.44 -11.35 8.47
C ILE A 151 11.33 -12.26 9.29
N ARG A 152 12.61 -11.91 9.39
CA ARG A 152 13.59 -12.69 10.11
C ARG A 152 13.28 -12.71 11.62
N LYS A 153 13.38 -13.90 12.22
CA LYS A 153 13.28 -14.11 13.68
C LYS A 153 14.47 -13.56 14.42
#